data_4f02dd20e3af1c22616b298d818b1d8c
#
_entry.id   4f02dd20e3af1c22616b298d818b1d8c
#
_cell.length_a   1.000
_cell.length_b   1.000
_cell.length_c   1.000
_cell.angle_alpha   90.00
_cell.angle_beta   90.00
_cell.angle_gamma   90.00
#
_symmetry.space_group_name_H-M   'P 1'
#
loop_
_entity.id
_entity.type
_entity.pdbx_description
1 polymer ?
#
loop_
_entity_poly.entity_id
_entity_poly.type
_entity_poly.pdbx_seq_one_letter_code
_entity_poly.pdbx_strand_id
1 'polypeptide(L)'
;MSIVLQRENILLAYRNIKKNTGSKTCGTDKLTIRDIGKCSPDEVVEKVRFIVNGSEHGYRPKPVRRKEIPKPYDPSKTRPLGIPCIWDRLIQQCIKQVMEPVCEAKFSENSYGFRPNHSVENAIARSYKLLQQANLHYVIEFDIKGIF
;
A
#
# COMPACT_ATOMS: atom_id res chain seq x y z
N MET A 1 -23.06 0.85 -8.19
CA MET A 1 -21.67 1.24 -8.46
C MET A 1 -20.84 0.96 -7.22
N SER A 2 -19.72 0.27 -7.32
CA SER A 2 -18.88 -0.03 -6.16
C SER A 2 -18.36 1.27 -5.52
N ILE A 3 -18.37 1.35 -4.18
CA ILE A 3 -17.82 2.50 -3.41
C ILE A 3 -16.39 2.83 -3.87
N VAL A 4 -15.61 1.81 -4.23
CA VAL A 4 -14.23 1.96 -4.72
C VAL A 4 -14.16 2.88 -5.95
N LEU A 5 -15.14 2.82 -6.86
CA LEU A 5 -15.19 3.55 -8.13
C LEU A 5 -16.02 4.84 -8.08
N GLN A 6 -16.41 5.29 -6.89
CA GLN A 6 -17.04 6.60 -6.74
C GLN A 6 -16.04 7.72 -7.06
N ARG A 7 -16.54 8.79 -7.67
CA ARG A 7 -15.75 9.95 -8.11
C ARG A 7 -14.89 10.51 -6.97
N GLU A 8 -15.51 10.71 -5.84
CA GLU A 8 -14.89 11.30 -4.63
C GLU A 8 -13.74 10.42 -4.13
N ASN A 9 -13.93 9.10 -4.10
CA ASN A 9 -12.90 8.15 -3.68
C ASN A 9 -11.71 8.14 -4.63
N ILE A 10 -11.94 8.17 -5.94
CA ILE A 10 -10.87 8.21 -6.95
C ILE A 10 -10.07 9.52 -6.84
N LEU A 11 -10.73 10.65 -6.71
CA LEU A 11 -10.05 11.95 -6.60
C LEU A 11 -9.29 12.09 -5.27
N LEU A 12 -9.81 11.53 -4.18
CA LEU A 12 -9.10 11.44 -2.91
C LEU A 12 -7.86 10.55 -3.03
N ALA A 13 -7.97 9.39 -3.69
CA ALA A 13 -6.85 8.50 -3.96
C ALA A 13 -5.75 9.20 -4.77
N TYR A 14 -6.12 9.93 -5.82
CA TYR A 14 -5.17 10.73 -6.60
C TYR A 14 -4.44 11.76 -5.71
N ARG A 15 -5.17 12.51 -4.88
CA ARG A 15 -4.58 13.48 -3.93
C ARG A 15 -3.58 12.82 -2.98
N ASN A 16 -3.91 11.65 -2.44
CA ASN A 16 -3.07 10.91 -1.52
C ASN A 16 -1.79 10.42 -2.19
N ILE A 17 -1.89 9.82 -3.39
CA ILE A 17 -0.71 9.35 -4.14
C ILE A 17 0.18 10.51 -4.54
N LYS A 18 -0.39 11.65 -4.96
CA LYS A 18 0.38 12.84 -5.36
C LYS A 18 1.34 13.33 -4.29
N LYS A 19 0.98 13.17 -3.00
CA LYS A 19 1.82 13.56 -1.87
C LYS A 19 3.00 12.61 -1.63
N ASN A 20 2.94 11.37 -2.11
CA ASN A 20 3.97 10.38 -1.86
C ASN A 20 5.23 10.66 -2.70
N THR A 21 6.39 10.61 -2.07
CA THR A 21 7.69 10.80 -2.74
C THR A 21 7.90 9.82 -3.90
N GLY A 22 7.48 8.56 -3.73
CA GLY A 22 7.54 7.51 -4.75
C GLY A 22 6.64 7.73 -5.97
N SER A 23 5.71 8.70 -5.94
CA SER A 23 4.78 8.98 -7.05
C SER A 23 5.48 9.41 -8.36
N LYS A 24 6.70 9.94 -8.25
CA LYS A 24 7.56 10.33 -9.37
C LYS A 24 8.34 9.17 -9.98
N THR A 25 8.33 7.99 -9.34
CA THR A 25 9.01 6.79 -9.84
C THR A 25 8.08 6.00 -10.73
N CYS A 26 8.47 5.80 -11.99
CA CYS A 26 7.64 5.08 -12.97
C CYS A 26 7.68 3.55 -12.78
N GLY A 27 6.61 2.87 -13.17
CA GLY A 27 6.55 1.43 -13.37
C GLY A 27 7.16 0.98 -14.71
N THR A 28 6.68 -0.13 -15.25
CA THR A 28 7.08 -0.67 -16.57
C THR A 28 6.57 0.20 -17.73
N ASP A 29 5.47 0.91 -17.54
CA ASP A 29 4.85 1.79 -18.55
C ASP A 29 5.49 3.18 -18.66
N LYS A 30 6.53 3.44 -17.85
CA LYS A 30 7.26 4.73 -17.79
C LYS A 30 6.41 5.94 -17.40
N LEU A 31 5.15 5.74 -16.98
CA LEU A 31 4.26 6.80 -16.52
C LEU A 31 4.46 7.13 -15.05
N THR A 32 4.20 8.38 -14.68
CA THR A 32 4.33 8.93 -13.32
C THR A 32 3.08 9.71 -12.94
N ILE A 33 3.03 10.21 -11.71
CA ILE A 33 1.94 11.07 -11.24
C ILE A 33 1.79 12.37 -12.07
N ARG A 34 2.88 12.82 -12.71
CA ARG A 34 2.85 14.01 -13.57
C ARG A 34 2.00 13.78 -14.83
N ASP A 35 1.98 12.54 -15.34
CA ASP A 35 1.22 12.17 -16.52
C ASP A 35 -0.27 12.07 -16.20
N ILE A 36 -0.65 11.60 -15.01
CA ILE A 36 -2.02 11.69 -14.51
C ILE A 36 -2.42 13.16 -14.30
N GLY A 37 -1.49 14.01 -13.84
CA GLY A 37 -1.74 15.43 -13.61
C GLY A 37 -2.00 16.26 -14.86
N LYS A 38 -1.79 15.72 -16.07
CA LYS A 38 -2.17 16.34 -17.35
C LYS A 38 -3.64 16.11 -17.70
N CYS A 39 -4.27 15.11 -17.06
CA CYS A 39 -5.68 14.79 -17.29
C CYS A 39 -6.56 15.68 -16.40
N SER A 40 -7.74 16.02 -16.90
CA SER A 40 -8.80 16.62 -16.07
C SER A 40 -9.30 15.64 -15.00
N PRO A 41 -9.93 16.10 -13.94
CA PRO A 41 -10.50 15.23 -12.91
C PRO A 41 -11.46 14.18 -13.47
N ASP A 42 -12.27 14.53 -14.45
CA ASP A 42 -13.25 13.62 -15.05
C ASP A 42 -12.58 12.57 -15.94
N GLU A 43 -11.55 12.93 -16.70
CA GLU A 43 -10.74 11.98 -17.45
C GLU A 43 -10.03 10.97 -16.54
N VAL A 44 -9.55 11.39 -15.36
CA VAL A 44 -8.95 10.47 -14.38
C VAL A 44 -9.99 9.46 -13.90
N VAL A 45 -11.19 9.93 -13.57
CA VAL A 45 -12.29 9.07 -13.09
C VAL A 45 -12.70 8.06 -14.15
N GLU A 46 -12.96 8.53 -15.38
CA GLU A 46 -13.34 7.68 -16.50
C GLU A 46 -12.28 6.63 -16.82
N LYS A 47 -11.01 7.04 -16.81
CA LYS A 47 -9.90 6.11 -17.07
C LYS A 47 -9.74 5.04 -16.00
N VAL A 48 -9.90 5.37 -14.72
CA VAL A 48 -9.90 4.37 -13.63
C VAL A 48 -11.06 3.39 -13.80
N ARG A 49 -12.26 3.89 -14.07
CA ARG A 49 -13.45 3.07 -14.33
C ARG A 49 -13.27 2.15 -15.53
N PHE A 50 -12.70 2.68 -16.61
CA PHE A 50 -12.40 1.90 -17.82
C PHE A 50 -11.38 0.79 -17.53
N ILE A 51 -10.29 1.08 -16.80
CA ILE A 51 -9.27 0.07 -16.46
C ILE A 51 -9.87 -1.05 -15.60
N VAL A 52 -10.77 -0.72 -14.67
CA VAL A 52 -11.35 -1.71 -13.74
C VAL A 52 -12.47 -2.51 -14.39
N ASN A 53 -13.33 -1.88 -15.18
CA ASN A 53 -14.54 -2.50 -15.75
C ASN A 53 -14.38 -2.92 -17.22
N GLY A 54 -13.33 -2.45 -17.91
CA GLY A 54 -13.19 -2.54 -19.36
C GLY A 54 -12.79 -3.91 -19.91
N SER A 55 -12.61 -4.93 -19.05
CA SER A 55 -12.33 -6.29 -19.52
C SER A 55 -13.38 -7.28 -19.02
N GLU A 56 -13.77 -8.23 -19.86
CA GLU A 56 -14.69 -9.32 -19.51
C GLU A 56 -14.19 -10.18 -18.36
N HIS A 57 -12.88 -10.15 -18.09
CA HIS A 57 -12.22 -10.93 -17.05
C HIS A 57 -11.83 -10.10 -15.82
N GLY A 58 -12.37 -8.88 -15.67
CA GLY A 58 -12.07 -7.96 -14.57
C GLY A 58 -10.70 -7.28 -14.68
N TYR A 59 -10.35 -6.56 -13.64
CA TYR A 59 -9.10 -5.80 -13.57
C TYR A 59 -7.86 -6.70 -13.61
N ARG A 60 -6.94 -6.39 -14.53
CA ARG A 60 -5.63 -7.03 -14.63
C ARG A 60 -4.51 -6.00 -14.46
N PRO A 61 -3.76 -6.03 -13.34
CA PRO A 61 -2.64 -5.11 -13.14
C PRO A 61 -1.51 -5.37 -14.15
N LYS A 62 -0.79 -4.31 -14.49
CA LYS A 62 0.41 -4.43 -15.32
C LYS A 62 1.55 -5.08 -14.54
N PRO A 63 2.53 -5.70 -15.22
CA PRO A 63 3.73 -6.22 -14.57
C PRO A 63 4.46 -5.14 -13.79
N VAL A 64 4.96 -5.48 -12.61
CA VAL A 64 5.75 -4.56 -11.78
C VAL A 64 7.18 -4.43 -12.31
N ARG A 65 7.78 -3.26 -12.20
CA ARG A 65 9.20 -3.06 -12.49
C ARG A 65 10.02 -3.49 -11.29
N ARG A 66 10.85 -4.51 -11.44
CA ARG A 66 11.76 -4.96 -10.39
C ARG A 66 12.95 -4.01 -10.25
N LYS A 67 13.29 -3.67 -9.02
CA LYS A 67 14.50 -2.93 -8.64
C LYS A 67 15.14 -3.59 -7.43
N GLU A 68 16.43 -3.86 -7.51
CA GLU A 68 17.20 -4.37 -6.37
C GLU A 68 17.62 -3.21 -5.45
N ILE A 69 17.40 -3.38 -4.16
CA ILE A 69 17.74 -2.41 -3.12
C ILE A 69 18.74 -3.07 -2.15
N PRO A 70 19.89 -2.44 -1.86
CA PRO A 70 20.83 -2.94 -0.85
C PRO A 70 20.16 -3.08 0.51
N LYS A 71 20.52 -4.12 1.26
CA LYS A 71 20.06 -4.26 2.65
C LYS A 71 20.77 -3.27 3.55
N PRO A 72 20.10 -2.61 4.52
CA PRO A 72 20.71 -1.59 5.37
C PRO A 72 21.95 -2.06 6.15
N TYR A 73 21.95 -3.32 6.59
CA TYR A 73 23.01 -3.89 7.43
C TYR A 73 24.00 -4.78 6.68
N ASP A 74 23.76 -5.05 5.40
CA ASP A 74 24.64 -5.88 4.55
C ASP A 74 24.50 -5.41 3.10
N PRO A 75 25.29 -4.39 2.69
CA PRO A 75 25.21 -3.84 1.33
C PRO A 75 25.58 -4.84 0.22
N SER A 76 26.26 -5.96 0.56
CA SER A 76 26.56 -7.03 -0.40
C SER A 76 25.32 -7.81 -0.80
N LYS A 77 24.26 -7.76 0.00
CA LYS A 77 22.98 -8.42 -0.26
C LYS A 77 21.92 -7.41 -0.68
N THR A 78 21.15 -7.78 -1.69
CA THR A 78 20.02 -6.99 -2.16
C THR A 78 18.68 -7.63 -1.78
N ARG A 79 17.63 -6.80 -1.80
CA ARG A 79 16.25 -7.25 -1.76
C ARG A 79 15.50 -6.72 -2.99
N PRO A 80 14.67 -7.54 -3.65
CA PRO A 80 13.87 -7.07 -4.76
C PRO A 80 12.74 -6.14 -4.26
N LEU A 81 12.53 -5.04 -4.99
CA LEU A 81 11.38 -4.16 -4.83
C LEU A 81 10.58 -4.16 -6.12
N GLY A 82 9.30 -4.51 -6.04
CA GLY A 82 8.35 -4.37 -7.16
C GLY A 82 7.77 -2.96 -7.19
N ILE A 83 7.92 -2.26 -8.32
CA ILE A 83 7.35 -0.92 -8.53
C ILE A 83 6.17 -1.04 -9.50
N PRO A 84 4.91 -0.96 -9.02
CA PRO A 84 3.73 -1.01 -9.87
C PRO A 84 3.60 0.22 -10.76
N CYS A 85 2.86 0.11 -11.86
CA CYS A 85 2.50 1.25 -12.71
C CYS A 85 1.65 2.26 -11.95
N ILE A 86 1.72 3.53 -12.32
CA ILE A 86 1.08 4.61 -11.55
C ILE A 86 -0.44 4.50 -11.52
N TRP A 87 -1.08 4.01 -12.57
CA TRP A 87 -2.52 3.76 -12.61
C TRP A 87 -2.93 2.61 -11.70
N ASP A 88 -2.11 1.55 -11.63
CA ASP A 88 -2.34 0.44 -10.70
C ASP A 88 -2.22 0.89 -9.24
N ARG A 89 -1.25 1.76 -8.94
CA ARG A 89 -1.15 2.39 -7.60
C ARG A 89 -2.37 3.23 -7.26
N LEU A 90 -2.94 3.95 -8.23
CA LEU A 90 -4.17 4.73 -8.03
C LEU A 90 -5.35 3.82 -7.69
N ILE A 91 -5.49 2.70 -8.39
CA ILE A 91 -6.54 1.71 -8.13
C ILE A 91 -6.32 1.06 -6.75
N GLN A 92 -5.09 0.66 -6.43
CA GLN A 92 -4.74 0.13 -5.10
C GLN A 92 -5.08 1.11 -3.98
N GLN A 93 -4.82 2.41 -4.18
CA GLN A 93 -5.18 3.43 -3.21
C GLN A 93 -6.70 3.60 -3.07
N CYS A 94 -7.47 3.49 -4.16
CA CYS A 94 -8.94 3.50 -4.10
C CYS A 94 -9.48 2.33 -3.27
N ILE A 95 -8.90 1.14 -3.44
CA ILE A 95 -9.26 -0.06 -2.67
C ILE A 95 -8.85 0.13 -1.19
N LYS A 96 -7.62 0.58 -0.95
CA LYS A 96 -7.11 0.82 0.40
C LYS A 96 -8.04 1.70 1.21
N GLN A 97 -8.49 2.83 0.68
CA GLN A 97 -9.34 3.79 1.38
C GLN A 97 -10.68 3.20 1.86
N VAL A 98 -11.20 2.23 1.10
CA VAL A 98 -12.46 1.53 1.45
C VAL A 98 -12.21 0.38 2.42
N MET A 99 -11.13 -0.36 2.23
CA MET A 99 -10.81 -1.55 3.03
C MET A 99 -10.21 -1.20 4.40
N GLU A 100 -9.39 -0.17 4.47
CA GLU A 100 -8.63 0.17 5.68
C GLU A 100 -9.54 0.38 6.91
N PRO A 101 -10.63 1.14 6.88
CA PRO A 101 -11.53 1.28 8.04
C PRO A 101 -12.18 -0.05 8.47
N VAL A 102 -12.52 -0.91 7.51
CA VAL A 102 -13.12 -2.22 7.78
C VAL A 102 -12.10 -3.16 8.44
N CYS A 103 -10.86 -3.15 7.95
CA CYS A 103 -9.78 -3.96 8.53
C CYS A 103 -9.39 -3.44 9.92
N GLU A 104 -9.27 -2.12 10.10
CA GLU A 104 -8.94 -1.50 11.39
C GLU A 104 -9.91 -1.92 12.49
N ALA A 105 -11.21 -1.99 12.19
CA ALA A 105 -12.22 -2.43 13.16
C ALA A 105 -12.08 -3.90 13.60
N LYS A 106 -11.32 -4.70 12.86
CA LYS A 106 -11.14 -6.15 13.11
C LYS A 106 -9.74 -6.54 13.58
N PHE A 107 -8.77 -5.65 13.46
CA PHE A 107 -7.41 -5.97 13.89
C PHE A 107 -7.32 -6.11 15.41
N SER A 108 -6.50 -7.06 15.86
CA SER A 108 -6.15 -7.19 17.27
C SER A 108 -5.53 -5.90 17.81
N GLU A 109 -5.80 -5.57 19.07
CA GLU A 109 -5.17 -4.46 19.78
C GLU A 109 -3.64 -4.59 19.85
N ASN A 110 -3.11 -5.81 19.73
CA ASN A 110 -1.68 -6.10 19.74
C ASN A 110 -1.04 -6.09 18.33
N SER A 111 -1.79 -5.74 17.29
CA SER A 111 -1.26 -5.59 15.94
C SER A 111 -0.81 -4.15 15.71
N TYR A 112 0.49 -3.92 15.47
CA TYR A 112 1.09 -2.58 15.36
C TYR A 112 1.64 -2.27 13.97
N GLY A 113 1.87 -3.30 13.14
CA GLY A 113 2.51 -3.13 11.83
C GLY A 113 1.63 -2.41 10.81
N PHE A 114 2.14 -1.33 10.22
CA PHE A 114 1.53 -0.58 9.11
C PHE A 114 0.11 -0.03 9.36
N ARG A 115 -0.30 0.10 10.61
CA ARG A 115 -1.61 0.63 11.00
C ARG A 115 -1.57 2.13 11.26
N PRO A 116 -2.65 2.88 10.94
CA PRO A 116 -2.80 4.29 11.35
C PRO A 116 -2.70 4.43 12.88
N ASN A 117 -2.04 5.49 13.33
CA ASN A 117 -1.88 5.83 14.76
C ASN A 117 -1.18 4.76 15.61
N HIS A 118 -0.53 3.78 14.98
CA HIS A 118 0.31 2.79 15.66
C HIS A 118 1.76 2.99 15.25
N SER A 119 2.67 2.81 16.21
CA SER A 119 4.10 3.00 16.00
C SER A 119 4.93 1.86 16.57
N VAL A 120 6.21 1.83 16.23
CA VAL A 120 7.17 0.88 16.79
C VAL A 120 7.30 1.08 18.31
N GLU A 121 7.29 2.32 18.76
CA GLU A 121 7.36 2.67 20.18
C GLU A 121 6.16 2.11 20.96
N ASN A 122 4.97 2.15 20.37
CA ASN A 122 3.77 1.55 20.97
C ASN A 122 3.91 0.03 21.11
N ALA A 123 4.46 -0.63 20.08
CA ALA A 123 4.73 -2.08 20.11
C ALA A 123 5.74 -2.44 21.20
N ILE A 124 6.83 -1.67 21.32
CA ILE A 124 7.86 -1.86 22.34
C ILE A 124 7.26 -1.65 23.75
N ALA A 125 6.51 -0.58 23.95
CA ALA A 125 5.86 -0.28 25.23
C ALA A 125 4.89 -1.40 25.64
N ARG A 126 4.13 -1.96 24.70
CA ARG A 126 3.24 -3.09 24.95
C ARG A 126 4.02 -4.36 25.33
N SER A 127 5.07 -4.67 24.59
CA SER A 127 5.95 -5.82 24.90
C SER A 127 6.55 -5.69 26.28
N TYR A 128 7.05 -4.52 26.64
CA TYR A 128 7.61 -4.22 27.96
C TYR A 128 6.57 -4.44 29.08
N LYS A 129 5.35 -3.96 28.87
CA LYS A 129 4.23 -4.15 29.80
C LYS A 129 3.89 -5.63 30.00
N LEU A 130 3.89 -6.42 28.93
CA LEU A 130 3.61 -7.87 29.02
C LEU A 130 4.71 -8.61 29.79
N LEU A 131 5.98 -8.29 29.55
CA LEU A 131 7.11 -8.91 30.26
C LEU A 131 7.13 -8.55 31.74
N GLN A 132 6.92 -7.29 32.10
CA GLN A 132 7.04 -6.84 33.49
C GLN A 132 5.78 -7.04 34.32
N GLN A 133 4.61 -6.72 33.80
CA GLN A 133 3.37 -6.70 34.56
C GLN A 133 2.59 -8.01 34.48
N ALA A 134 2.66 -8.72 33.33
CA ALA A 134 1.96 -9.99 33.16
C ALA A 134 2.85 -11.23 33.41
N ASN A 135 4.10 -11.02 33.82
CA ASN A 135 5.08 -12.09 34.08
C ASN A 135 5.24 -13.11 32.96
N LEU A 136 5.15 -12.64 31.71
CA LEU A 136 5.35 -13.48 30.52
C LEU A 136 6.85 -13.53 30.21
N HIS A 137 7.50 -14.65 30.51
CA HIS A 137 8.95 -14.81 30.36
C HIS A 137 9.38 -15.50 29.06
N TYR A 138 8.43 -16.03 28.29
CA TYR A 138 8.72 -16.72 27.04
C TYR A 138 8.34 -15.85 25.86
N VAL A 139 9.27 -15.69 24.92
CA VAL A 139 9.05 -15.02 23.63
C VAL A 139 9.15 -16.04 22.52
N ILE A 140 8.13 -16.14 21.70
CA ILE A 140 8.11 -17.01 20.52
C ILE A 140 8.05 -16.10 19.30
N GLU A 141 9.02 -16.23 18.39
CA GLU A 141 9.09 -15.48 17.15
C GLU A 141 8.67 -16.37 15.97
N PHE A 142 7.75 -15.85 15.17
CA PHE A 142 7.30 -16.49 13.93
C PHE A 142 7.51 -15.56 12.75
N ASP A 143 8.13 -16.07 11.70
CA ASP A 143 8.25 -15.37 10.42
C ASP A 143 7.95 -16.33 9.26
N ILE A 144 7.23 -15.85 8.25
CA ILE A 144 6.88 -16.66 7.08
C ILE A 144 7.93 -16.42 6.00
N LYS A 145 8.77 -17.41 5.78
CA LYS A 145 9.84 -17.36 4.78
C LYS A 145 9.25 -17.23 3.37
N GLY A 146 9.66 -16.18 2.65
CA GLY A 146 9.37 -16.05 1.21
C GLY A 146 7.92 -15.72 0.88
N ILE A 147 7.20 -15.01 1.76
CA ILE A 147 5.82 -14.58 1.50
C ILE A 147 5.74 -13.49 0.41
N PHE A 148 6.86 -12.81 0.10
CA PHE A 148 7.02 -11.81 -0.96
C PHE A 148 8.20 -12.15 -1.87
#